data_2afe0eb787205e5cee0efb74786122b8
#
_entry.id   2afe0eb787205e5cee0efb74786122b8
#
_cell.length_a   1.000
_cell.length_b   1.000
_cell.length_c   1.000
_cell.angle_alpha   90.00
_cell.angle_beta   90.00
_cell.angle_gamma   90.00
#
_symmetry.space_group_name_H-M   'P 1'
#
loop_
_entity.id
_entity.type
_entity.pdbx_description
1 polymer ?
#
loop_
_entity_poly.entity_id
_entity_poly.type
_entity_poly.pdbx_seq_one_letter_code
_entity_poly.pdbx_strand_id
1 'polypeptide(L)'
;IDSKNGEVFIDPEKEKAWMPVDLYIGGAEHAVLHLLYSRFWHKVLFDRGYVSTPEPFQRLVNQGMILGEMEYSAFKDAHENWVSFAEAVRSDTGGYHHRKNGSELQPIQLEEQQVTRKGDGWVLVEDENIGVDGRCFKMSKSRGNVVNPDAVVSDYGADSLRLYEMFMGPLVSTKPWNMS
;
A
#
# COMPACT_ATOMS: atom_id res chain seq x y z
N ILE A 1 21.84 -14.08 16.12
CA ILE A 1 22.57 -13.41 17.20
C ILE A 1 23.96 -14.01 17.36
N ASP A 2 24.10 -15.32 17.44
CA ASP A 2 25.38 -15.98 17.74
C ASP A 2 25.79 -17.01 16.66
N SER A 3 25.73 -16.60 15.42
CA SER A 3 25.87 -17.48 14.23
C SER A 3 27.23 -18.17 14.05
N LYS A 4 28.23 -17.76 14.81
CA LYS A 4 29.59 -18.34 14.77
C LYS A 4 29.89 -19.25 15.97
N ASN A 5 28.95 -19.45 16.86
CA ASN A 5 29.12 -20.34 18.01
C ASN A 5 29.05 -21.80 17.55
N GLY A 6 30.10 -22.58 17.78
CA GLY A 6 30.15 -23.99 17.40
C GLY A 6 29.93 -24.95 18.57
N GLU A 7 29.74 -24.45 19.78
CA GLU A 7 29.64 -25.27 21.00
C GLU A 7 28.21 -25.40 21.51
N VAL A 8 27.45 -24.30 21.48
CA VAL A 8 26.04 -24.26 21.93
C VAL A 8 25.17 -23.61 20.91
N PHE A 9 23.87 -23.87 20.95
CA PHE A 9 22.88 -23.29 20.02
C PHE A 9 22.91 -21.75 20.03
N ILE A 10 22.99 -21.15 21.22
CA ILE A 10 23.16 -19.71 21.46
C ILE A 10 23.74 -19.49 22.85
N ASP A 11 24.66 -18.56 22.97
CA ASP A 11 25.18 -18.11 24.27
C ASP A 11 24.08 -17.39 25.06
N PRO A 12 23.74 -17.84 26.29
CA PRO A 12 22.65 -17.27 27.09
C PRO A 12 22.82 -15.79 27.42
N GLU A 13 24.05 -15.31 27.59
CA GLU A 13 24.30 -13.89 27.89
C GLU A 13 24.06 -13.01 26.65
N LYS A 14 24.44 -13.49 25.47
CA LYS A 14 24.13 -12.82 24.20
C LYS A 14 22.64 -12.86 23.90
N GLU A 15 21.99 -13.98 24.19
CA GLU A 15 20.53 -14.10 24.00
C GLU A 15 19.81 -13.06 24.85
N LYS A 16 20.08 -12.98 26.14
CA LYS A 16 19.47 -11.99 27.04
C LYS A 16 19.78 -10.54 26.69
N ALA A 17 20.96 -10.28 26.12
CA ALA A 17 21.34 -8.93 25.72
C ALA A 17 20.62 -8.43 24.46
N TRP A 18 20.23 -9.37 23.57
CA TRP A 18 19.68 -9.02 22.26
C TRP A 18 18.20 -9.41 22.05
N MET A 19 17.63 -10.24 22.94
CA MET A 19 16.26 -10.70 22.87
C MET A 19 15.46 -10.32 24.13
N PRO A 20 14.13 -10.12 23.97
CA PRO A 20 13.39 -10.06 22.72
C PRO A 20 13.71 -8.77 21.93
N VAL A 21 13.47 -8.77 20.63
CA VAL A 21 13.66 -7.57 19.79
C VAL A 21 12.73 -6.45 20.26
N ASP A 22 13.25 -5.28 20.56
CA ASP A 22 12.46 -4.16 21.10
C ASP A 22 11.42 -3.62 20.13
N LEU A 23 11.81 -3.44 18.87
CA LEU A 23 10.94 -2.91 17.81
C LEU A 23 11.18 -3.66 16.52
N TYR A 24 10.10 -4.26 15.98
CA TYR A 24 10.10 -4.98 14.72
C TYR A 24 9.18 -4.29 13.73
N ILE A 25 9.71 -3.82 12.61
CA ILE A 25 8.99 -3.07 11.60
C ILE A 25 8.92 -3.90 10.32
N GLY A 26 7.72 -4.09 9.78
CA GLY A 26 7.51 -4.82 8.54
C GLY A 26 6.05 -4.80 8.10
N GLY A 27 5.82 -4.94 6.78
CA GLY A 27 4.47 -4.88 6.21
C GLY A 27 3.56 -6.01 6.71
N ALA A 28 2.26 -5.74 6.71
CA ALA A 28 1.23 -6.70 7.12
C ALA A 28 1.18 -7.96 6.22
N GLU A 29 1.74 -7.90 5.01
CA GLU A 29 1.89 -9.04 4.09
C GLU A 29 2.73 -10.19 4.67
N HIS A 30 3.59 -9.88 5.65
CA HIS A 30 4.42 -10.87 6.34
C HIS A 30 3.71 -11.58 7.50
N ALA A 31 2.48 -11.22 7.83
CA ALA A 31 1.75 -11.74 8.99
C ALA A 31 1.54 -13.26 8.92
N VAL A 32 1.12 -13.77 7.76
CA VAL A 32 0.76 -15.20 7.59
C VAL A 32 1.97 -16.10 7.39
N LEU A 33 3.06 -15.59 6.85
CA LEU A 33 4.28 -16.39 6.58
C LEU A 33 5.38 -16.10 7.61
N HIS A 34 6.15 -15.04 7.40
CA HIS A 34 7.33 -14.77 8.20
C HIS A 34 7.03 -14.57 9.69
N LEU A 35 6.03 -13.74 10.03
CA LEU A 35 5.73 -13.45 11.44
C LEU A 35 5.17 -14.67 12.17
N LEU A 36 4.32 -15.46 11.51
CA LEU A 36 3.78 -16.70 12.07
C LEU A 36 4.89 -17.72 12.32
N TYR A 37 5.78 -17.93 11.35
CA TYR A 37 6.89 -18.87 11.49
C TYR A 37 7.91 -18.44 12.54
N SER A 38 8.31 -17.15 12.56
CA SER A 38 9.27 -16.66 13.55
C SER A 38 8.73 -16.82 14.97
N ARG A 39 7.45 -16.48 15.18
CA ARG A 39 6.78 -16.65 16.47
C ARG A 39 6.63 -18.12 16.87
N PHE A 40 6.23 -18.99 15.93
CA PHE A 40 6.09 -20.44 16.19
C PHE A 40 7.42 -21.05 16.62
N TRP A 41 8.48 -20.85 15.85
CA TRP A 41 9.81 -21.38 16.18
C TRP A 41 10.37 -20.79 17.46
N HIS A 42 10.17 -19.50 17.72
CA HIS A 42 10.60 -18.90 18.97
C HIS A 42 9.92 -19.55 20.19
N LYS A 43 8.62 -19.83 20.11
CA LYS A 43 7.90 -20.55 21.17
C LYS A 43 8.41 -21.97 21.37
N VAL A 44 8.70 -22.69 20.29
CA VAL A 44 9.34 -24.03 20.40
C VAL A 44 10.69 -23.95 21.10
N LEU A 45 11.52 -22.94 20.78
CA LEU A 45 12.80 -22.73 21.43
C LEU A 45 12.64 -22.36 22.91
N PHE A 46 11.64 -21.53 23.23
CA PHE A 46 11.30 -21.19 24.61
C PHE A 46 10.85 -22.43 25.41
N ASP A 47 9.95 -23.25 24.88
CA ASP A 47 9.47 -24.47 25.51
C ASP A 47 10.60 -25.51 25.75
N ARG A 48 11.65 -25.43 24.92
CA ARG A 48 12.87 -26.27 25.05
C ARG A 48 13.97 -25.63 25.90
N GLY A 49 13.76 -24.42 26.42
CA GLY A 49 14.72 -23.70 27.27
C GLY A 49 15.92 -23.12 26.56
N TYR A 50 15.86 -22.91 25.23
CA TYR A 50 16.95 -22.31 24.46
C TYR A 50 16.90 -20.79 24.44
N VAL A 51 15.76 -20.17 24.69
CA VAL A 51 15.58 -18.71 24.76
C VAL A 51 14.83 -18.34 26.03
N SER A 52 15.05 -17.10 26.51
CA SER A 52 14.58 -16.64 27.82
C SER A 52 13.17 -16.05 27.82
N THR A 53 12.62 -15.73 26.63
CA THR A 53 11.31 -15.07 26.49
C THR A 53 10.36 -15.84 25.60
N PRO A 54 9.03 -15.82 25.89
CA PRO A 54 8.04 -16.58 25.11
C PRO A 54 7.68 -15.93 23.76
N GLU A 55 8.05 -14.66 23.55
CA GLU A 55 7.76 -13.90 22.31
C GLU A 55 9.03 -13.29 21.74
N PRO A 56 9.23 -13.32 20.40
CA PRO A 56 10.44 -12.83 19.76
C PRO A 56 10.52 -11.30 19.69
N PHE A 57 9.38 -10.61 19.68
CA PHE A 57 9.26 -9.17 19.48
C PHE A 57 8.45 -8.55 20.62
N GLN A 58 8.94 -7.44 21.19
CA GLN A 58 8.20 -6.67 22.19
C GLN A 58 7.10 -5.81 21.53
N ARG A 59 7.44 -5.21 20.39
CA ARG A 59 6.54 -4.34 19.64
C ARG A 59 6.66 -4.59 18.15
N LEU A 60 5.53 -4.92 17.52
CA LEU A 60 5.40 -5.01 16.06
C LEU A 60 4.73 -3.74 15.53
N VAL A 61 5.30 -3.15 14.49
CA VAL A 61 4.73 -2.01 13.76
C VAL A 61 4.63 -2.38 12.30
N ASN A 62 3.41 -2.50 11.80
CA ASN A 62 3.15 -2.68 10.38
C ASN A 62 3.00 -1.31 9.73
N GLN A 63 3.88 -0.97 8.78
CA GLN A 63 3.72 0.23 7.99
C GLN A 63 2.56 0.08 6.99
N GLY A 64 1.89 1.20 6.70
CA GLY A 64 0.92 1.31 5.63
C GLY A 64 1.58 1.19 4.25
N MET A 65 0.77 0.93 3.24
CA MET A 65 1.24 0.88 1.86
C MET A 65 1.36 2.29 1.28
N ILE A 66 2.38 2.51 0.46
CA ILE A 66 2.42 3.63 -0.47
C ILE A 66 1.75 3.15 -1.76
N LEU A 67 0.65 3.81 -2.12
CA LEU A 67 -0.08 3.54 -3.34
C LEU A 67 0.51 4.36 -4.49
N GLY A 68 0.18 3.99 -5.73
CA GLY A 68 0.45 4.83 -6.90
C GLY A 68 -0.30 6.15 -6.83
N GLU A 69 -0.02 7.03 -7.77
CA GLU A 69 -0.72 8.30 -7.92
C GLU A 69 -2.22 8.11 -8.11
N MET A 70 -2.97 9.18 -7.92
CA MET A 70 -4.42 9.16 -8.13
C MET A 70 -4.72 8.94 -9.62
N GLU A 71 -5.49 7.92 -9.91
CA GLU A 71 -6.02 7.65 -11.25
C GLU A 71 -7.48 8.09 -11.32
N TYR A 72 -7.83 8.81 -12.35
CA TYR A 72 -9.17 9.35 -12.55
C TYR A 72 -9.84 8.68 -13.74
N SER A 73 -11.11 8.30 -13.59
CA SER A 73 -11.89 7.68 -14.65
C SER A 73 -13.31 8.23 -14.67
N ALA A 74 -13.80 8.55 -15.86
CA ALA A 74 -15.22 8.78 -16.13
C ALA A 74 -15.71 7.78 -17.17
N PHE A 75 -16.98 7.81 -17.50
CA PHE A 75 -17.59 6.85 -18.42
C PHE A 75 -18.24 7.56 -19.59
N LYS A 76 -18.26 6.88 -20.74
CA LYS A 76 -19.04 7.29 -21.91
C LYS A 76 -20.02 6.20 -22.33
N ASP A 77 -21.17 6.62 -22.83
CA ASP A 77 -22.13 5.73 -23.46
C ASP A 77 -21.77 5.49 -24.94
N ALA A 78 -22.56 4.68 -25.65
CA ALA A 78 -22.39 4.37 -27.07
C ALA A 78 -22.54 5.59 -28.01
N HIS A 79 -23.07 6.70 -27.51
CA HIS A 79 -23.23 7.98 -28.23
C HIS A 79 -22.16 9.01 -27.85
N GLU A 80 -21.08 8.58 -27.17
CA GLU A 80 -19.99 9.45 -26.68
C GLU A 80 -20.41 10.49 -25.61
N ASN A 81 -21.60 10.36 -25.02
CA ASN A 81 -22.02 11.23 -23.94
C ASN A 81 -21.35 10.81 -22.62
N TRP A 82 -20.95 11.79 -21.82
CA TRP A 82 -20.44 11.54 -20.48
C TRP A 82 -21.51 10.97 -19.56
N VAL A 83 -21.14 9.96 -18.78
CA VAL A 83 -21.96 9.34 -17.75
C VAL A 83 -21.24 9.42 -16.41
N SER A 84 -21.94 9.93 -15.41
CA SER A 84 -21.37 10.07 -14.05
C SER A 84 -21.01 8.70 -13.48
N PHE A 85 -19.89 8.64 -12.76
CA PHE A 85 -19.46 7.44 -12.00
C PHE A 85 -20.59 6.88 -11.10
N ALA A 86 -21.42 7.74 -10.51
CA ALA A 86 -22.53 7.33 -9.66
C ALA A 86 -23.61 6.49 -10.43
N GLU A 87 -23.66 6.60 -11.74
CA GLU A 87 -24.59 5.87 -12.62
C GLU A 87 -23.95 4.62 -13.25
N ALA A 88 -22.64 4.41 -13.08
CA ALA A 88 -21.93 3.24 -13.57
C ALA A 88 -21.94 2.10 -12.55
N VAL A 89 -22.14 0.88 -13.03
CA VAL A 89 -22.07 -0.36 -12.22
C VAL A 89 -21.12 -1.33 -12.90
N ARG A 90 -20.20 -1.89 -12.13
CA ARG A 90 -19.28 -2.92 -12.61
C ARG A 90 -20.02 -4.26 -12.71
N SER A 91 -19.87 -4.93 -13.83
CA SER A 91 -20.39 -6.29 -14.03
C SER A 91 -19.42 -7.33 -13.45
N ASP A 92 -19.94 -8.50 -13.11
CA ASP A 92 -19.14 -9.66 -12.65
C ASP A 92 -18.16 -10.15 -13.73
N THR A 93 -18.44 -9.86 -14.99
CA THR A 93 -17.57 -10.18 -16.15
C THR A 93 -16.48 -9.14 -16.41
N GLY A 94 -16.44 -8.04 -15.64
CA GLY A 94 -15.38 -7.03 -15.68
C GLY A 94 -15.68 -5.77 -16.49
N GLY A 95 -16.81 -5.68 -17.20
CA GLY A 95 -17.28 -4.47 -17.90
C GLY A 95 -18.03 -3.51 -16.99
N TYR A 96 -18.43 -2.35 -17.54
CA TYR A 96 -19.27 -1.38 -16.84
C TYR A 96 -20.59 -1.18 -17.61
N HIS A 97 -21.67 -1.02 -16.86
CA HIS A 97 -23.01 -0.81 -17.40
C HIS A 97 -23.70 0.33 -16.68
N HIS A 98 -24.55 1.04 -17.42
CA HIS A 98 -25.37 2.10 -16.86
C HIS A 98 -26.44 1.52 -15.91
N ARG A 99 -26.50 2.02 -14.70
CA ARG A 99 -27.36 1.52 -13.60
C ARG A 99 -28.83 1.45 -13.95
N LYS A 100 -29.34 2.41 -14.73
CA LYS A 100 -30.79 2.52 -15.03
C LYS A 100 -31.25 1.65 -16.21
N ASN A 101 -30.43 1.56 -17.25
CA ASN A 101 -30.86 0.93 -18.51
C ASN A 101 -30.01 -0.28 -18.93
N GLY A 102 -28.94 -0.59 -18.20
CA GLY A 102 -28.06 -1.71 -18.49
C GLY A 102 -27.18 -1.55 -19.73
N SER A 103 -27.18 -0.38 -20.38
CA SER A 103 -26.32 -0.14 -21.55
C SER A 103 -24.84 -0.21 -21.16
N GLU A 104 -24.01 -0.73 -22.05
CA GLU A 104 -22.57 -0.82 -21.86
C GLU A 104 -21.95 0.57 -21.80
N LEU A 105 -20.98 0.74 -20.88
CA LEU A 105 -20.24 1.97 -20.67
C LEU A 105 -18.75 1.73 -20.89
N GLN A 106 -18.12 2.67 -21.57
CA GLN A 106 -16.68 2.66 -21.79
C GLN A 106 -15.99 3.53 -20.71
N PRO A 107 -15.06 2.97 -19.91
CA PRO A 107 -14.25 3.76 -18.99
C PRO A 107 -13.22 4.58 -19.77
N ILE A 108 -13.14 5.86 -19.47
CA ILE A 108 -12.19 6.82 -20.04
C ILE A 108 -11.28 7.28 -18.91
N GLN A 109 -9.98 7.09 -19.10
CA GLN A 109 -8.97 7.60 -18.17
C GLN A 109 -8.78 9.10 -18.43
N LEU A 110 -8.69 9.87 -17.35
CA LEU A 110 -8.61 11.32 -17.36
C LEU A 110 -7.27 11.77 -16.77
N GLU A 111 -6.76 12.87 -17.33
CA GLU A 111 -5.61 13.58 -16.75
C GLU A 111 -6.05 14.45 -15.56
N GLU A 112 -5.15 14.74 -14.63
CA GLU A 112 -5.43 15.55 -13.43
C GLU A 112 -6.03 16.92 -13.77
N GLN A 113 -5.62 17.52 -14.90
CA GLN A 113 -6.10 18.82 -15.36
C GLN A 113 -7.58 18.80 -15.83
N GLN A 114 -8.12 17.63 -16.15
CA GLN A 114 -9.51 17.45 -16.60
C GLN A 114 -10.49 17.25 -15.43
N VAL A 115 -9.97 17.16 -14.21
CA VAL A 115 -10.77 16.88 -13.01
C VAL A 115 -10.60 17.98 -11.97
N THR A 116 -11.66 18.19 -11.19
CA THR A 116 -11.60 19.09 -10.04
C THR A 116 -12.35 18.50 -8.86
N ARG A 117 -12.03 18.95 -7.66
CA ARG A 117 -12.68 18.48 -6.45
C ARG A 117 -13.99 19.23 -6.20
N LYS A 118 -15.07 18.50 -5.91
CA LYS A 118 -16.37 19.05 -5.53
C LYS A 118 -16.92 18.30 -4.32
N GLY A 119 -16.91 18.96 -3.16
CA GLY A 119 -17.22 18.30 -1.88
C GLY A 119 -16.24 17.17 -1.57
N ASP A 120 -16.77 15.98 -1.32
CA ASP A 120 -15.95 14.79 -1.02
C ASP A 120 -15.58 13.97 -2.27
N GLY A 121 -16.02 14.40 -3.47
CA GLY A 121 -15.82 13.68 -4.73
C GLY A 121 -15.00 14.45 -5.75
N TRP A 122 -14.85 13.83 -6.91
CA TRP A 122 -14.21 14.39 -8.10
C TRP A 122 -15.23 14.56 -9.22
N VAL A 123 -15.11 15.62 -10.00
CA VAL A 123 -15.98 15.91 -11.15
C VAL A 123 -15.15 16.38 -12.34
N LEU A 124 -15.72 16.32 -13.55
CA LEU A 124 -15.08 16.89 -14.73
C LEU A 124 -15.02 18.42 -14.61
N VAL A 125 -13.91 19.01 -15.06
CA VAL A 125 -13.76 20.47 -15.15
C VAL A 125 -14.75 21.06 -16.15
N GLU A 126 -14.99 20.37 -17.27
CA GLU A 126 -15.90 20.81 -18.33
C GLU A 126 -17.39 20.66 -17.99
N ASP A 127 -17.74 19.72 -17.10
CA ASP A 127 -19.12 19.54 -16.61
C ASP A 127 -19.10 19.01 -15.16
N GLU A 128 -19.31 19.89 -14.21
CA GLU A 128 -19.33 19.56 -12.78
C GLU A 128 -20.50 18.65 -12.32
N ASN A 129 -21.41 18.29 -13.21
CA ASN A 129 -22.47 17.30 -12.91
C ASN A 129 -21.99 15.86 -13.17
N ILE A 130 -20.89 15.69 -13.87
CA ILE A 130 -20.31 14.39 -14.17
C ILE A 130 -19.32 14.00 -13.08
N GLY A 131 -19.74 13.10 -12.20
CA GLY A 131 -18.89 12.54 -11.17
C GLY A 131 -17.82 11.64 -11.77
N VAL A 132 -16.60 11.76 -11.26
CA VAL A 132 -15.41 11.02 -11.67
C VAL A 132 -14.99 10.06 -10.57
N ASP A 133 -14.59 8.84 -10.93
CA ASP A 133 -13.98 7.87 -10.02
C ASP A 133 -12.48 8.22 -9.85
N GLY A 134 -12.12 8.73 -8.68
CA GLY A 134 -10.73 9.01 -8.32
C GLY A 134 -10.23 7.99 -7.29
N ARG A 135 -9.27 7.14 -7.68
CA ARG A 135 -8.72 6.09 -6.81
C ARG A 135 -7.22 5.97 -6.92
N CYS A 136 -6.60 5.64 -5.78
CA CYS A 136 -5.21 5.20 -5.75
C CYS A 136 -5.16 3.69 -5.69
N PHE A 137 -4.25 3.10 -6.46
CA PHE A 137 -4.09 1.66 -6.52
C PHE A 137 -2.73 1.24 -5.97
N LYS A 138 -2.65 0.01 -5.45
CA LYS A 138 -1.37 -0.59 -5.10
C LYS A 138 -0.43 -0.55 -6.30
N MET A 139 0.81 -0.11 -6.10
CA MET A 139 1.83 -0.11 -7.13
C MET A 139 2.08 -1.52 -7.65
N SER A 140 2.03 -1.71 -8.95
CA SER A 140 2.35 -2.98 -9.61
C SER A 140 2.93 -2.76 -11.00
N LYS A 141 3.83 -3.64 -11.42
CA LYS A 141 4.43 -3.59 -12.77
C LYS A 141 3.37 -3.73 -13.88
N SER A 142 2.37 -4.58 -13.64
CA SER A 142 1.27 -4.80 -14.60
C SER A 142 0.38 -3.58 -14.80
N ARG A 143 0.32 -2.69 -13.81
CA ARG A 143 -0.41 -1.42 -13.90
C ARG A 143 0.41 -0.27 -14.48
N GLY A 144 1.74 -0.40 -14.46
CA GLY A 144 2.64 0.66 -14.90
C GLY A 144 2.73 1.87 -13.94
N ASN A 145 2.21 1.75 -12.71
CA ASN A 145 2.15 2.82 -11.72
C ASN A 145 3.22 2.71 -10.63
N VAL A 146 4.31 2.00 -10.91
CA VAL A 146 5.44 1.85 -9.98
C VAL A 146 6.34 3.06 -10.08
N VAL A 147 6.61 3.69 -8.93
CA VAL A 147 7.64 4.73 -8.79
C VAL A 147 8.97 4.06 -8.48
N ASN A 148 10.01 4.36 -9.28
CA ASN A 148 11.36 3.84 -9.04
C ASN A 148 12.09 4.79 -8.07
N PRO A 149 12.48 4.31 -6.87
CA PRO A 149 13.23 5.13 -5.91
C PRO A 149 14.55 5.68 -6.45
N ASP A 150 15.24 4.92 -7.32
CA ASP A 150 16.50 5.37 -7.90
C ASP A 150 16.31 6.61 -8.81
N ALA A 151 15.21 6.65 -9.56
CA ALA A 151 14.86 7.83 -10.36
C ALA A 151 14.59 9.04 -9.47
N VAL A 152 13.79 8.86 -8.42
CA VAL A 152 13.49 9.95 -7.45
C VAL A 152 14.77 10.44 -6.77
N VAL A 153 15.66 9.53 -6.37
CA VAL A 153 16.96 9.91 -5.78
C VAL A 153 17.84 10.66 -6.78
N SER A 154 17.83 10.25 -8.05
CA SER A 154 18.58 10.94 -9.11
C SER A 154 18.09 12.36 -9.34
N ASP A 155 16.76 12.55 -9.30
CA ASP A 155 16.13 13.83 -9.67
C ASP A 155 16.09 14.82 -8.50
N TYR A 156 15.85 14.31 -7.27
CA TYR A 156 15.60 15.14 -6.09
C TYR A 156 16.61 14.95 -4.96
N GLY A 157 17.41 13.90 -5.00
CA GLY A 157 18.34 13.53 -3.93
C GLY A 157 17.76 12.62 -2.86
N ALA A 158 18.61 11.81 -2.24
CA ALA A 158 18.20 10.82 -1.23
C ALA A 158 17.62 11.47 0.03
N ASP A 159 18.13 12.61 0.45
CA ASP A 159 17.62 13.30 1.65
C ASP A 159 16.23 13.87 1.41
N SER A 160 15.94 14.37 0.21
CA SER A 160 14.61 14.83 -0.17
C SER A 160 13.59 13.68 -0.16
N LEU A 161 13.94 12.52 -0.72
CA LEU A 161 13.08 11.33 -0.66
C LEU A 161 12.78 10.93 0.79
N ARG A 162 13.78 10.86 1.65
CA ARG A 162 13.62 10.48 3.06
C ARG A 162 12.75 11.47 3.83
N LEU A 163 12.96 12.78 3.61
CA LEU A 163 12.14 13.82 4.22
C LEU A 163 10.69 13.75 3.73
N TYR A 164 10.47 13.49 2.45
CA TYR A 164 9.14 13.32 1.88
C TYR A 164 8.41 12.11 2.48
N GLU A 165 9.07 10.97 2.60
CA GLU A 165 8.48 9.77 3.24
C GLU A 165 8.07 10.04 4.70
N MET A 166 8.88 10.79 5.45
CA MET A 166 8.53 11.20 6.81
C MET A 166 7.38 12.21 6.84
N PHE A 167 7.32 13.12 5.88
CA PHE A 167 6.29 14.14 5.77
C PHE A 167 4.92 13.57 5.37
N MET A 168 4.88 12.49 4.59
CA MET A 168 3.63 11.86 4.13
C MET A 168 2.64 11.50 5.25
N GLY A 169 3.07 11.53 6.51
CA GLY A 169 2.22 11.32 7.70
C GLY A 169 2.51 10.01 8.45
N PRO A 170 1.58 9.53 9.30
CA PRO A 170 1.84 8.40 10.19
C PRO A 170 2.29 7.14 9.44
N LEU A 171 3.33 6.47 9.97
CA LEU A 171 3.92 5.28 9.36
C LEU A 171 2.90 4.17 9.05
N VAL A 172 1.91 4.00 9.91
CA VAL A 172 0.89 2.93 9.81
C VAL A 172 -0.21 3.21 8.79
N SER A 173 -0.30 4.43 8.25
CA SER A 173 -1.35 4.83 7.31
C SER A 173 -0.98 4.50 5.88
N THR A 174 -1.93 3.96 5.13
CA THR A 174 -1.83 3.85 3.66
C THR A 174 -1.98 5.22 3.02
N LYS A 175 -1.13 5.55 2.06
CA LYS A 175 -1.03 6.88 1.45
C LYS A 175 -0.79 6.79 -0.05
N PRO A 176 -1.35 7.72 -0.84
CA PRO A 176 -0.97 7.87 -2.24
C PRO A 176 0.43 8.47 -2.35
N TRP A 177 1.17 8.06 -3.36
CA TRP A 177 2.32 8.80 -3.85
C TRP A 177 1.84 10.04 -4.59
N ASN A 178 2.54 11.15 -4.45
CA ASN A 178 2.28 12.39 -5.20
C ASN A 178 3.61 13.04 -5.55
N MET A 179 3.80 13.42 -6.81
CA MET A 179 5.00 14.10 -7.30
C MET A 179 4.82 15.63 -7.42
N SER A 180 3.59 16.14 -7.22
CA SER A 180 3.27 17.58 -7.28
C SER A 180 3.34 18.26 -5.93
#